data_47e60646982c23d6f093f3f2a505f581
#
_entry.id   47e60646982c23d6f093f3f2a505f581
#
_cell.length_a   1.000
_cell.length_b   1.000
_cell.length_c   1.000
_cell.angle_alpha   90.00
_cell.angle_beta   90.00
_cell.angle_gamma   90.00
#
_symmetry.space_group_name_H-M   'P 1'
#
loop_
_entity.id
_entity.type
_entity.pdbx_description
1 polymer ?
#
loop_
_entity_poly.entity_id
_entity_poly.type
_entity_poly.pdbx_seq_one_letter_code
_entity_poly.pdbx_strand_id
1 'polypeptide(L)'
;MNKKITSISLVISAIFLLVLIVSFTKSKQDNFQDQKDPKITNLKLPEGFHAERLYGPSAKGEGSWVSMTFDDKGRIIASDQYGALYRLKVPAIGDTITKTSIEELKIYGDTIKTKSPVTIGHAHGLLWAFNSLYVMINNRSNDKLKRGSGLYRLQDTNGDDTFDKITLIKELDGEGEHGPHSVILSPDKKSIYVVAGNFTKIPKVNSYRSVPESKIDNLFPLIKDPNGHDNTVQTLGGWVAHLDSSGANWELIASGFRNPFDISFNDQGDLFAYDSDMEWDFGTPWYRPTRILHVTSGSEFGWRPGTDKWSPKYPDNLPAVINVGQGSPTNLVSGTNARFPKKYRNALFAFDWSFGIIYAIYNEPDGASYKTTGEEFISGAPLPLTDGVVGPDGALYFLTGGRRLESDLYRVYYGDNSLTNDPLPVTELTNAQKIRRQLESFHGVKNPAAVNFAWPHLKDGDRFIRY
;
A
#
# COMPACT_ATOMS: atom_id res chain seq x y z
N MET A 1 11.15 -32.94 76.70
CA MET A 1 12.12 -32.58 75.60
C MET A 1 11.67 -32.98 74.21
N ASN A 2 10.77 -33.92 73.99
CA ASN A 2 10.38 -34.44 72.67
C ASN A 2 9.35 -33.57 71.85
N LYS A 3 8.57 -32.69 72.49
CA LYS A 3 7.58 -31.84 71.75
C LYS A 3 8.18 -30.63 71.01
N LYS A 4 9.34 -30.10 71.44
CA LYS A 4 10.04 -29.00 70.77
C LYS A 4 10.82 -29.45 69.53
N ILE A 5 11.30 -30.67 69.53
CA ILE A 5 12.08 -31.24 68.42
C ILE A 5 11.15 -31.52 67.17
N THR A 6 9.93 -32.04 67.45
CA THR A 6 8.91 -32.33 66.44
C THR A 6 8.39 -31.03 65.79
N SER A 7 8.23 -29.92 66.52
CA SER A 7 7.78 -28.67 66.00
C SER A 7 8.84 -28.00 65.10
N ILE A 8 10.12 -28.10 65.43
CA ILE A 8 11.21 -27.55 64.62
C ILE A 8 11.39 -28.35 63.31
N SER A 9 11.27 -29.69 63.35
CA SER A 9 11.32 -30.54 62.17
C SER A 9 10.18 -30.27 61.19
N LEU A 10 8.95 -30.00 61.67
CA LEU A 10 7.79 -29.65 60.86
C LEU A 10 7.96 -28.28 60.17
N VAL A 11 8.52 -27.29 60.87
CA VAL A 11 8.77 -25.95 60.31
C VAL A 11 9.87 -25.98 59.24
N ILE A 12 10.95 -26.75 59.46
CA ILE A 12 12.01 -26.93 58.50
C ILE A 12 11.50 -27.66 57.23
N SER A 13 10.66 -28.69 57.38
CA SER A 13 10.04 -29.39 56.25
C SER A 13 9.06 -28.50 55.48
N ALA A 14 8.31 -27.64 56.16
CA ALA A 14 7.41 -26.69 55.49
C ALA A 14 8.18 -25.60 54.72
N ILE A 15 9.28 -25.10 55.29
CA ILE A 15 10.16 -24.14 54.59
C ILE A 15 10.85 -24.79 53.36
N PHE A 16 11.30 -26.05 53.48
CA PHE A 16 11.87 -26.78 52.34
C PHE A 16 10.85 -27.05 51.23
N LEU A 17 9.59 -27.35 51.60
CA LEU A 17 8.49 -27.53 50.63
C LEU A 17 8.12 -26.20 49.95
N LEU A 18 8.12 -25.09 50.69
CA LEU A 18 7.85 -23.74 50.14
C LEU A 18 8.95 -23.29 49.19
N VAL A 19 10.22 -23.56 49.52
CA VAL A 19 11.38 -23.25 48.66
C VAL A 19 11.35 -24.13 47.41
N LEU A 20 10.97 -25.39 47.49
CA LEU A 20 10.78 -26.27 46.33
C LEU A 20 9.63 -25.79 45.45
N ILE A 21 8.48 -25.38 46.00
CA ILE A 21 7.35 -24.86 45.23
C ILE A 21 7.72 -23.54 44.53
N VAL A 22 8.42 -22.63 45.21
CA VAL A 22 8.90 -21.37 44.64
C VAL A 22 9.98 -21.63 43.57
N SER A 23 10.84 -22.63 43.72
CA SER A 23 11.81 -23.04 42.72
C SER A 23 11.14 -23.69 41.52
N PHE A 24 10.12 -24.53 41.70
CA PHE A 24 9.34 -25.13 40.63
C PHE A 24 8.46 -24.12 39.87
N THR A 25 7.90 -23.12 40.60
CA THR A 25 7.15 -22.04 39.93
C THR A 25 8.08 -21.09 39.17
N LYS A 26 9.29 -20.79 39.67
CA LYS A 26 10.30 -20.04 38.91
C LYS A 26 10.85 -20.83 37.75
N SER A 27 11.12 -22.14 37.88
CA SER A 27 11.63 -22.95 36.77
C SER A 27 10.58 -23.24 35.69
N LYS A 28 9.28 -23.13 35.99
CA LYS A 28 8.24 -23.17 34.95
C LYS A 28 8.06 -21.83 34.23
N GLN A 29 8.47 -20.72 34.83
CA GLN A 29 8.47 -19.41 34.15
C GLN A 29 9.74 -19.15 33.33
N ASP A 30 10.86 -19.80 33.67
CA ASP A 30 12.14 -19.60 32.96
C ASP A 30 12.39 -20.62 31.83
N ASN A 31 11.48 -21.58 31.58
CA ASN A 31 11.60 -22.56 30.49
C ASN A 31 10.75 -22.28 29.26
N PHE A 32 10.04 -21.14 29.18
CA PHE A 32 9.74 -20.49 27.94
C PHE A 32 10.92 -19.58 27.59
N GLN A 33 12.08 -20.16 27.29
CA GLN A 33 13.01 -19.50 26.39
C GLN A 33 12.21 -19.23 25.13
N ASP A 34 11.93 -17.95 24.88
CA ASP A 34 11.59 -17.41 23.58
C ASP A 34 12.58 -18.03 22.57
N GLN A 35 12.18 -19.11 21.92
CA GLN A 35 12.77 -19.47 20.65
C GLN A 35 12.33 -18.33 19.74
N LYS A 36 13.19 -17.28 19.67
CA LYS A 36 12.93 -16.10 18.85
C LYS A 36 12.64 -16.62 17.45
N ASP A 37 11.45 -16.35 16.96
CA ASP A 37 11.02 -16.75 15.63
C ASP A 37 12.13 -16.33 14.63
N PRO A 38 12.77 -17.25 13.89
CA PRO A 38 13.85 -16.93 12.96
C PRO A 38 13.43 -15.85 11.95
N LYS A 39 12.15 -15.79 11.59
CA LYS A 39 11.61 -14.78 10.68
C LYS A 39 11.59 -13.38 11.29
N ILE A 40 11.60 -13.27 12.61
CA ILE A 40 11.74 -12.00 13.32
C ILE A 40 13.19 -11.65 13.53
N THR A 41 14.02 -12.62 13.95
CA THR A 41 15.44 -12.37 14.25
C THR A 41 16.26 -12.01 13.02
N ASN A 42 15.79 -12.36 11.83
CA ASN A 42 16.42 -12.01 10.55
C ASN A 42 16.01 -10.61 10.04
N LEU A 43 15.06 -9.95 10.69
CA LEU A 43 14.72 -8.57 10.35
C LEU A 43 15.77 -7.61 10.93
N LYS A 44 16.21 -6.68 10.10
CA LYS A 44 16.97 -5.51 10.53
C LYS A 44 16.00 -4.38 10.78
N LEU A 45 15.94 -3.91 12.00
CA LEU A 45 15.08 -2.84 12.46
C LEU A 45 15.92 -1.69 13.00
N PRO A 46 15.47 -0.43 12.89
CA PRO A 46 16.12 0.68 13.58
C PRO A 46 16.02 0.50 15.10
N GLU A 47 16.92 1.17 15.82
CA GLU A 47 16.95 1.16 17.29
C GLU A 47 15.60 1.58 17.88
N GLY A 48 15.14 0.82 18.89
CA GLY A 48 13.89 1.04 19.59
C GLY A 48 12.65 0.49 18.89
N PHE A 49 12.77 -0.06 17.68
CA PHE A 49 11.68 -0.74 17.00
C PHE A 49 11.65 -2.22 17.33
N HIS A 50 10.45 -2.77 17.41
CA HIS A 50 10.16 -4.17 17.65
C HIS A 50 9.25 -4.71 16.55
N ALA A 51 9.40 -5.99 16.23
CA ALA A 51 8.53 -6.68 15.28
C ALA A 51 7.94 -7.93 15.89
N GLU A 52 6.70 -8.23 15.52
CA GLU A 52 5.99 -9.47 15.84
C GLU A 52 5.50 -10.10 14.54
N ARG A 53 5.62 -11.41 14.44
CA ARG A 53 4.96 -12.21 13.41
C ARG A 53 3.62 -12.68 13.97
N LEU A 54 2.55 -12.09 13.47
CA LEU A 54 1.22 -12.35 14.01
C LEU A 54 0.59 -13.62 13.44
N TYR A 55 0.80 -13.89 12.15
CA TYR A 55 0.12 -14.98 11.46
C TYR A 55 0.88 -15.45 10.23
N GLY A 56 0.74 -16.75 9.90
CA GLY A 56 1.26 -17.37 8.68
C GLY A 56 0.15 -18.06 7.89
N PRO A 57 -0.55 -17.36 6.97
CA PRO A 57 -1.69 -17.92 6.23
C PRO A 57 -1.31 -19.11 5.36
N SER A 58 -0.15 -19.12 4.73
CA SER A 58 0.30 -20.23 3.89
C SER A 58 0.38 -21.56 4.65
N ALA A 59 0.82 -21.54 5.89
CA ALA A 59 0.87 -22.73 6.75
C ALA A 59 -0.52 -23.26 7.14
N LYS A 60 -1.58 -22.50 6.88
CA LYS A 60 -2.98 -22.84 7.15
C LYS A 60 -3.76 -23.17 5.88
N GLY A 61 -3.14 -23.09 4.71
CA GLY A 61 -3.81 -23.31 3.42
C GLY A 61 -4.65 -22.11 2.96
N GLU A 62 -4.41 -20.92 3.54
CA GLU A 62 -5.11 -19.68 3.25
C GLU A 62 -4.36 -18.81 2.23
N GLY A 63 -3.43 -19.42 1.50
CA GLY A 63 -2.76 -18.84 0.35
C GLY A 63 -1.60 -17.90 0.68
N SER A 64 -1.39 -16.95 -0.22
CA SER A 64 -0.31 -15.96 -0.18
C SER A 64 -0.92 -14.56 -0.22
N TRP A 65 -0.92 -13.86 0.91
CA TRP A 65 -1.62 -12.60 1.06
C TRP A 65 -0.85 -11.44 0.43
N VAL A 66 -1.58 -10.58 -0.28
CA VAL A 66 -0.98 -9.52 -1.11
C VAL A 66 -1.57 -8.14 -0.90
N SER A 67 -2.70 -8.02 -0.21
CA SER A 67 -3.28 -6.72 0.13
C SER A 67 -4.01 -6.78 1.45
N MET A 68 -4.06 -5.66 2.17
CA MET A 68 -4.79 -5.56 3.44
C MET A 68 -5.32 -4.15 3.71
N THR A 69 -6.35 -4.10 4.56
CA THR A 69 -6.89 -2.86 5.12
C THR A 69 -7.44 -3.12 6.52
N PHE A 70 -7.70 -2.07 7.28
CA PHE A 70 -8.47 -2.16 8.52
C PHE A 70 -9.93 -1.80 8.28
N ASP A 71 -10.85 -2.52 8.90
CA ASP A 71 -12.24 -2.13 8.94
C ASP A 71 -12.51 -1.10 10.07
N ASP A 72 -13.75 -0.62 10.18
CA ASP A 72 -14.18 0.34 11.20
C ASP A 72 -14.17 -0.21 12.63
N LYS A 73 -14.06 -1.54 12.79
CA LYS A 73 -13.95 -2.24 14.09
C LYS A 73 -12.50 -2.55 14.47
N GLY A 74 -11.54 -2.07 13.68
CA GLY A 74 -10.10 -2.30 13.90
C GLY A 74 -9.64 -3.73 13.61
N ARG A 75 -10.38 -4.47 12.78
CA ARG A 75 -9.97 -5.79 12.30
C ARG A 75 -9.25 -5.66 10.97
N ILE A 76 -8.26 -6.51 10.73
CA ILE A 76 -7.59 -6.59 9.42
C ILE A 76 -8.48 -7.39 8.46
N ILE A 77 -8.63 -6.88 7.26
CA ILE A 77 -9.10 -7.62 6.08
C ILE A 77 -7.91 -7.79 5.15
N ALA A 78 -7.59 -9.03 4.80
CA ALA A 78 -6.48 -9.37 3.90
C ALA A 78 -6.95 -10.23 2.74
N SER A 79 -6.24 -10.18 1.62
CA SER A 79 -6.55 -10.97 0.41
C SER A 79 -5.45 -11.96 0.07
N ASP A 80 -5.82 -13.20 -0.20
CA ASP A 80 -4.97 -14.12 -0.94
C ASP A 80 -4.89 -13.68 -2.41
N GLN A 81 -3.72 -13.71 -3.01
CA GLN A 81 -3.49 -13.26 -4.39
C GLN A 81 -4.42 -13.94 -5.41
N TYR A 82 -4.71 -15.23 -5.23
CA TYR A 82 -5.53 -16.04 -6.14
C TYR A 82 -6.76 -16.63 -5.47
N GLY A 83 -7.00 -16.32 -4.22
CA GLY A 83 -8.03 -16.91 -3.37
C GLY A 83 -8.97 -15.88 -2.77
N ALA A 84 -9.42 -16.17 -1.56
CA ALA A 84 -10.45 -15.42 -0.86
C ALA A 84 -9.94 -14.21 -0.08
N LEU A 85 -10.86 -13.49 0.54
CA LEU A 85 -10.58 -12.50 1.57
C LEU A 85 -10.72 -13.14 2.95
N TYR A 86 -9.91 -12.69 3.87
CA TYR A 86 -9.90 -13.12 5.26
C TYR A 86 -10.02 -11.91 6.18
N ARG A 87 -10.77 -12.06 7.26
CA ARG A 87 -10.92 -11.04 8.30
C ARG A 87 -10.40 -11.58 9.61
N LEU A 88 -9.60 -10.80 10.32
CA LEU A 88 -9.00 -11.23 11.57
C LEU A 88 -8.96 -10.12 12.61
N LYS A 89 -9.15 -10.53 13.89
CA LYS A 89 -8.97 -9.64 15.04
C LYS A 89 -7.48 -9.51 15.35
N VAL A 90 -7.05 -8.27 15.52
CA VAL A 90 -5.67 -7.98 15.93
C VAL A 90 -5.51 -8.24 17.43
N PRO A 91 -4.53 -9.04 17.85
CA PRO A 91 -4.27 -9.26 19.27
C PRO A 91 -3.57 -8.05 19.90
N ALA A 92 -3.58 -7.95 21.23
CA ALA A 92 -2.72 -7.01 21.95
C ALA A 92 -1.23 -7.30 21.65
N ILE A 93 -0.36 -6.31 21.90
CA ILE A 93 1.10 -6.50 21.79
C ILE A 93 1.52 -7.60 22.79
N GLY A 94 2.33 -8.56 22.32
CA GLY A 94 2.76 -9.72 23.08
C GLY A 94 1.80 -10.91 23.04
N ASP A 95 0.59 -10.75 22.50
CA ASP A 95 -0.38 -11.84 22.32
C ASP A 95 -0.30 -12.42 20.89
N THR A 96 -0.79 -13.66 20.76
CA THR A 96 -0.82 -14.36 19.46
C THR A 96 -2.23 -14.45 18.90
N ILE A 97 -2.32 -14.51 17.56
CA ILE A 97 -3.60 -14.77 16.88
C ILE A 97 -4.00 -16.22 17.10
N THR A 98 -5.21 -16.42 17.61
CA THR A 98 -5.82 -17.73 17.78
C THR A 98 -6.62 -18.11 16.51
N LYS A 99 -6.79 -19.40 16.27
CA LYS A 99 -7.58 -19.91 15.13
C LYS A 99 -9.02 -19.38 15.09
N THR A 100 -9.60 -19.05 16.22
CA THR A 100 -10.96 -18.50 16.35
C THR A 100 -11.06 -17.01 16.03
N SER A 101 -9.92 -16.35 15.77
CA SER A 101 -9.86 -14.92 15.47
C SER A 101 -9.86 -14.63 13.97
N ILE A 102 -9.92 -15.64 13.10
CA ILE A 102 -9.84 -15.52 11.65
C ILE A 102 -11.05 -16.18 11.01
N GLU A 103 -11.61 -15.53 10.02
CA GLU A 103 -12.70 -16.02 9.19
C GLU A 103 -12.49 -15.70 7.71
N GLU A 104 -12.88 -16.62 6.84
CA GLU A 104 -13.00 -16.35 5.42
C GLU A 104 -14.26 -15.49 5.18
N LEU A 105 -14.10 -14.34 4.52
CA LEU A 105 -15.19 -13.45 4.20
C LEU A 105 -16.04 -14.00 3.07
N LYS A 106 -17.35 -14.05 3.28
CA LYS A 106 -18.34 -14.49 2.31
C LYS A 106 -19.37 -13.41 2.05
N ILE A 107 -19.92 -13.39 0.83
CA ILE A 107 -20.94 -12.46 0.41
C ILE A 107 -22.25 -13.22 0.28
N TYR A 108 -23.26 -12.81 1.02
CA TYR A 108 -24.53 -13.52 1.15
C TYR A 108 -25.64 -13.02 0.21
N GLY A 109 -25.48 -11.85 -0.38
CA GLY A 109 -26.45 -11.20 -1.26
C GLY A 109 -25.87 -10.86 -2.63
N ASP A 110 -25.35 -11.85 -3.36
CA ASP A 110 -24.89 -11.58 -4.72
C ASP A 110 -26.07 -11.45 -5.68
N THR A 111 -26.15 -10.33 -6.42
CA THR A 111 -27.16 -10.09 -7.49
C THR A 111 -27.04 -11.09 -8.64
N ILE A 112 -26.00 -11.91 -8.70
CA ILE A 112 -25.82 -13.00 -9.68
C ILE A 112 -26.51 -14.30 -9.21
N LYS A 113 -27.74 -14.23 -8.71
CA LYS A 113 -28.69 -15.35 -8.53
C LYS A 113 -28.11 -16.63 -7.86
N THR A 114 -27.23 -16.54 -6.89
CA THR A 114 -26.83 -17.72 -6.12
C THR A 114 -27.45 -17.71 -4.73
N LYS A 115 -28.07 -18.82 -4.34
CA LYS A 115 -28.58 -19.02 -2.97
C LYS A 115 -27.46 -19.31 -1.95
N SER A 116 -26.25 -19.48 -2.41
CA SER A 116 -25.09 -19.82 -1.58
C SER A 116 -24.17 -18.61 -1.41
N PRO A 117 -23.51 -18.44 -0.26
CA PRO A 117 -22.50 -17.43 -0.10
C PRO A 117 -21.39 -17.60 -1.14
N VAL A 118 -20.96 -16.48 -1.73
CA VAL A 118 -19.87 -16.47 -2.70
C VAL A 118 -18.62 -15.86 -2.09
N THR A 119 -17.45 -16.28 -2.54
CA THR A 119 -16.19 -15.63 -2.24
C THR A 119 -15.87 -14.58 -3.29
N ILE A 120 -15.01 -13.64 -2.96
CA ILE A 120 -14.41 -12.70 -3.89
C ILE A 120 -12.89 -12.85 -3.74
N GLY A 121 -12.17 -12.87 -4.84
CA GLY A 121 -10.72 -13.08 -4.83
C GLY A 121 -9.99 -12.32 -5.91
N HIS A 122 -8.70 -12.61 -6.07
CA HIS A 122 -7.78 -11.86 -6.94
C HIS A 122 -7.74 -10.37 -6.59
N ALA A 123 -7.96 -10.02 -5.32
CA ALA A 123 -7.92 -8.65 -4.86
C ALA A 123 -6.47 -8.19 -4.67
N HIS A 124 -6.07 -7.15 -5.39
CA HIS A 124 -4.75 -6.53 -5.30
C HIS A 124 -4.79 -5.19 -4.55
N GLY A 125 -5.96 -4.65 -4.27
CA GLY A 125 -6.14 -3.45 -3.46
C GLY A 125 -7.41 -3.56 -2.61
N LEU A 126 -7.31 -3.18 -1.35
CA LEU A 126 -8.39 -3.17 -0.38
C LEU A 126 -8.47 -1.81 0.31
N LEU A 127 -9.67 -1.27 0.45
CA LEU A 127 -9.91 -0.04 1.18
C LEU A 127 -11.23 -0.12 1.94
N TRP A 128 -11.21 0.15 3.24
CA TRP A 128 -12.42 0.43 4.01
C TRP A 128 -12.72 1.93 3.99
N ALA A 129 -13.83 2.28 3.38
CA ALA A 129 -14.30 3.68 3.31
C ALA A 129 -15.81 3.72 3.12
N PHE A 130 -16.47 4.81 3.56
CA PHE A 130 -17.90 5.04 3.37
C PHE A 130 -18.77 3.85 3.81
N ASN A 131 -18.41 3.26 4.97
CA ASN A 131 -19.06 2.07 5.53
C ASN A 131 -19.14 0.91 4.53
N SER A 132 -18.07 0.68 3.80
CA SER A 132 -17.99 -0.33 2.74
C SER A 132 -16.56 -0.80 2.55
N LEU A 133 -16.40 -2.03 2.09
CA LEU A 133 -15.12 -2.53 1.60
C LEU A 133 -15.03 -2.34 0.08
N TYR A 134 -14.07 -1.56 -0.36
CA TYR A 134 -13.70 -1.45 -1.76
C TYR A 134 -12.62 -2.47 -2.09
N VAL A 135 -12.81 -3.17 -3.21
CA VAL A 135 -11.94 -4.28 -3.63
C VAL A 135 -11.54 -4.06 -5.08
N MET A 136 -10.24 -3.87 -5.30
CA MET A 136 -9.66 -3.82 -6.65
C MET A 136 -9.30 -5.25 -7.08
N ILE A 137 -10.02 -5.77 -8.06
CA ILE A 137 -9.78 -7.09 -8.63
C ILE A 137 -8.87 -6.98 -9.85
N ASN A 138 -7.88 -7.88 -9.91
CA ASN A 138 -6.93 -8.03 -11.00
C ASN A 138 -7.00 -9.46 -11.54
N ASN A 139 -7.97 -9.72 -12.42
CA ASN A 139 -8.24 -11.07 -12.92
C ASN A 139 -8.92 -11.08 -14.29
N ARG A 140 -8.51 -11.95 -15.18
CA ARG A 140 -9.34 -12.34 -16.34
C ARG A 140 -10.43 -13.30 -15.91
N SER A 141 -11.65 -13.02 -16.30
CA SER A 141 -12.92 -13.63 -15.89
C SER A 141 -13.08 -15.16 -16.07
N ASN A 142 -12.01 -15.92 -16.26
CA ASN A 142 -12.07 -17.37 -16.57
C ASN A 142 -11.88 -18.29 -15.38
N ASP A 143 -11.76 -17.72 -14.18
CA ASP A 143 -11.48 -18.52 -13.02
C ASP A 143 -12.77 -18.78 -12.18
N LYS A 144 -12.64 -19.63 -11.17
CA LYS A 144 -13.76 -20.08 -10.32
C LYS A 144 -14.46 -18.95 -9.57
N LEU A 145 -13.80 -17.82 -9.37
CA LEU A 145 -14.32 -16.64 -8.65
C LEU A 145 -15.17 -15.72 -9.54
N LYS A 146 -15.16 -15.94 -10.85
CA LYS A 146 -16.05 -15.36 -11.88
C LYS A 146 -16.19 -13.85 -11.90
N ARG A 147 -15.19 -13.09 -11.39
CA ARG A 147 -15.19 -11.63 -11.44
C ARG A 147 -14.00 -11.13 -12.21
N GLY A 148 -14.26 -10.31 -13.22
CA GLY A 148 -13.23 -9.66 -14.01
C GLY A 148 -12.57 -8.50 -13.26
N SER A 149 -11.48 -8.01 -13.82
CA SER A 149 -10.77 -6.84 -13.32
C SER A 149 -11.70 -5.64 -13.18
N GLY A 150 -11.59 -4.94 -12.07
CA GLY A 150 -12.42 -3.78 -11.78
C GLY A 150 -12.44 -3.40 -10.32
N LEU A 151 -13.06 -2.27 -10.05
CA LEU A 151 -13.34 -1.79 -8.69
C LEU A 151 -14.73 -2.25 -8.27
N TYR A 152 -14.79 -2.98 -7.17
CA TYR A 152 -16.02 -3.47 -6.55
C TYR A 152 -16.23 -2.83 -5.18
N ARG A 153 -17.49 -2.76 -4.76
CA ARG A 153 -17.89 -2.28 -3.43
C ARG A 153 -18.74 -3.35 -2.76
N LEU A 154 -18.34 -3.76 -1.57
CA LEU A 154 -19.06 -4.69 -0.71
C LEU A 154 -19.67 -3.94 0.46
N GLN A 155 -20.92 -4.24 0.77
CA GLN A 155 -21.68 -3.58 1.83
C GLN A 155 -22.38 -4.61 2.72
N ASP A 156 -22.43 -4.30 4.00
CA ASP A 156 -23.37 -4.84 4.96
C ASP A 156 -24.53 -3.85 5.04
N THR A 157 -25.68 -4.20 4.45
CA THR A 157 -26.82 -3.28 4.39
C THR A 157 -27.80 -3.48 5.52
N ASN A 158 -27.70 -4.59 6.25
CA ASN A 158 -28.58 -4.95 7.36
C ASN A 158 -27.93 -4.80 8.75
N GLY A 159 -26.61 -4.59 8.82
CA GLY A 159 -25.84 -4.34 10.04
C GLY A 159 -25.54 -5.61 10.85
N ASP A 160 -25.55 -6.78 10.22
CA ASP A 160 -25.25 -8.07 10.87
C ASP A 160 -23.77 -8.49 10.81
N ASP A 161 -22.89 -7.60 10.34
CA ASP A 161 -21.44 -7.81 10.17
C ASP A 161 -21.08 -8.78 9.04
N THR A 162 -22.02 -9.05 8.12
CA THR A 162 -21.77 -9.83 6.92
C THR A 162 -22.03 -9.00 5.67
N PHE A 163 -21.29 -9.27 4.58
CA PHE A 163 -21.55 -8.58 3.33
C PHE A 163 -22.73 -9.22 2.60
N ASP A 164 -23.79 -8.45 2.36
CA ASP A 164 -25.01 -8.87 1.69
C ASP A 164 -25.21 -8.21 0.31
N LYS A 165 -24.35 -7.24 -0.04
CA LYS A 165 -24.41 -6.56 -1.33
C LYS A 165 -23.04 -6.35 -1.94
N ILE A 166 -22.92 -6.66 -3.23
CA ILE A 166 -21.76 -6.36 -4.06
C ILE A 166 -22.16 -5.51 -5.25
N THR A 167 -21.38 -4.47 -5.54
CA THR A 167 -21.61 -3.57 -6.68
C THR A 167 -20.32 -3.44 -7.47
N LEU A 168 -20.38 -3.67 -8.78
CA LEU A 168 -19.30 -3.31 -9.69
C LEU A 168 -19.37 -1.80 -9.93
N ILE A 169 -18.37 -1.07 -9.44
CA ILE A 169 -18.26 0.38 -9.62
C ILE A 169 -17.72 0.69 -11.01
N LYS A 170 -16.68 -0.05 -11.43
CA LYS A 170 -16.02 0.15 -12.72
C LYS A 170 -15.37 -1.13 -13.20
N GLU A 171 -15.68 -1.54 -14.40
CA GLU A 171 -14.92 -2.56 -15.11
C GLU A 171 -13.62 -1.97 -15.67
N LEU A 172 -12.51 -2.72 -15.57
CA LEU A 172 -11.20 -2.33 -16.04
C LEU A 172 -10.68 -3.37 -17.05
N ASP A 173 -10.19 -2.87 -18.19
CA ASP A 173 -9.60 -3.72 -19.23
C ASP A 173 -8.09 -3.83 -18.99
N GLY A 174 -7.69 -4.78 -18.15
CA GLY A 174 -6.32 -5.04 -17.78
C GLY A 174 -6.21 -6.17 -16.75
N GLU A 175 -5.04 -6.79 -16.69
CA GLU A 175 -4.76 -7.89 -15.76
C GLU A 175 -3.28 -8.15 -15.58
N GLY A 176 -2.95 -9.07 -14.67
CA GLY A 176 -1.61 -9.60 -14.49
C GLY A 176 -0.70 -8.68 -13.70
N GLU A 177 0.57 -8.78 -13.94
CA GLU A 177 1.62 -8.13 -13.14
C GLU A 177 1.51 -6.61 -13.14
N HIS A 178 1.11 -6.00 -14.25
CA HIS A 178 0.88 -4.57 -14.40
C HIS A 178 -0.60 -4.23 -14.57
N GLY A 179 -1.46 -5.01 -13.96
CA GLY A 179 -2.91 -4.83 -13.95
C GLY A 179 -3.40 -3.70 -13.04
N PRO A 180 -4.69 -3.72 -12.66
CA PRO A 180 -5.21 -2.86 -11.61
C PRO A 180 -4.62 -3.23 -10.25
N HIS A 181 -4.24 -2.21 -9.46
CA HIS A 181 -3.55 -2.45 -8.18
C HIS A 181 -4.27 -1.82 -7.00
N SER A 182 -3.86 -0.64 -6.56
CA SER A 182 -4.27 -0.08 -5.29
C SER A 182 -5.48 0.85 -5.38
N VAL A 183 -6.10 1.03 -4.23
CA VAL A 183 -7.21 1.95 -3.97
C VAL A 183 -7.00 2.60 -2.61
N ILE A 184 -6.99 3.95 -2.57
CA ILE A 184 -6.77 4.72 -1.35
C ILE A 184 -7.83 5.81 -1.14
N LEU A 185 -8.00 6.23 0.11
CA LEU A 185 -8.89 7.32 0.47
C LEU A 185 -8.18 8.68 0.30
N SER A 186 -8.90 9.70 -0.17
CA SER A 186 -8.39 11.07 -0.22
C SER A 186 -8.13 11.63 1.19
N PRO A 187 -7.22 12.62 1.34
CA PRO A 187 -6.92 13.20 2.66
C PRO A 187 -8.13 13.83 3.36
N ASP A 188 -9.08 14.39 2.60
CA ASP A 188 -10.34 14.94 3.12
C ASP A 188 -11.41 13.87 3.40
N LYS A 189 -11.11 12.61 3.13
CA LYS A 189 -11.97 11.44 3.32
C LYS A 189 -13.30 11.49 2.53
N LYS A 190 -13.35 12.20 1.41
CA LYS A 190 -14.57 12.37 0.61
C LYS A 190 -14.57 11.64 -0.71
N SER A 191 -13.42 11.15 -1.14
CA SER A 191 -13.21 10.56 -2.45
C SER A 191 -12.16 9.46 -2.41
N ILE A 192 -12.01 8.77 -3.52
CA ILE A 192 -11.10 7.62 -3.67
C ILE A 192 -10.13 7.89 -4.83
N TYR A 193 -8.90 7.44 -4.68
CA TYR A 193 -7.92 7.36 -5.75
C TYR A 193 -7.63 5.91 -6.06
N VAL A 194 -7.45 5.61 -7.34
CA VAL A 194 -7.10 4.28 -7.84
C VAL A 194 -5.91 4.35 -8.77
N VAL A 195 -5.12 3.28 -8.79
CA VAL A 195 -3.93 3.18 -9.62
C VAL A 195 -3.90 1.86 -10.37
N ALA A 196 -3.40 1.89 -11.60
CA ALA A 196 -3.18 0.71 -12.42
C ALA A 196 -1.89 0.83 -13.24
N GLY A 197 -1.25 -0.30 -13.47
CA GLY A 197 -0.08 -0.43 -14.33
C GLY A 197 -0.42 -0.37 -15.83
N ASN A 198 0.62 -0.38 -16.65
CA ASN A 198 0.53 -0.19 -18.10
C ASN A 198 -0.15 -1.34 -18.88
N PHE A 199 -0.51 -2.46 -18.21
CA PHE A 199 -1.34 -3.49 -18.82
C PHE A 199 -2.85 -3.19 -18.72
N THR A 200 -3.21 -2.10 -18.05
CA THR A 200 -4.60 -1.68 -17.88
C THR A 200 -4.89 -0.46 -18.72
N LYS A 201 -5.83 -0.58 -19.66
CA LYS A 201 -6.27 0.56 -20.46
C LYS A 201 -6.90 1.63 -19.58
N ILE A 202 -6.68 2.89 -19.95
CA ILE A 202 -7.36 4.01 -19.30
C ILE A 202 -8.87 3.81 -19.50
N PRO A 203 -9.68 3.71 -18.43
CA PRO A 203 -11.11 3.51 -18.55
C PRO A 203 -11.80 4.78 -19.10
N LYS A 204 -13.03 4.62 -19.58
CA LYS A 204 -13.84 5.80 -19.89
C LYS A 204 -14.03 6.63 -18.62
N VAL A 205 -13.60 7.87 -18.63
CA VAL A 205 -13.69 8.83 -17.53
C VAL A 205 -14.62 10.00 -17.91
N ASN A 206 -15.09 10.74 -16.90
CA ASN A 206 -15.95 11.90 -17.08
C ASN A 206 -15.16 13.16 -17.38
N SER A 207 -13.93 13.25 -16.86
CA SER A 207 -13.03 14.36 -17.08
C SER A 207 -11.57 13.91 -17.07
N TYR A 208 -10.71 14.74 -17.64
CA TYR A 208 -9.28 14.52 -17.76
C TYR A 208 -8.55 15.71 -17.20
N ARG A 209 -7.58 15.46 -16.31
CA ARG A 209 -6.57 16.43 -15.92
C ARG A 209 -5.28 16.22 -16.68
N SER A 210 -5.01 14.99 -17.10
CA SER A 210 -3.96 14.65 -18.08
C SER A 210 -4.62 14.46 -19.43
N VAL A 211 -4.01 14.95 -20.50
CA VAL A 211 -4.51 14.76 -21.87
C VAL A 211 -4.14 13.36 -22.34
N PRO A 212 -5.09 12.42 -22.45
CA PRO A 212 -4.75 11.05 -22.84
C PRO A 212 -4.51 10.89 -24.35
N GLU A 213 -4.61 11.97 -25.10
CA GLU A 213 -4.54 11.96 -26.56
C GLU A 213 -3.15 12.19 -27.13
N SER A 214 -2.11 11.93 -26.41
CA SER A 214 -0.87 11.74 -27.13
C SER A 214 -1.02 10.48 -27.99
N LYS A 215 -1.67 10.62 -29.14
CA LYS A 215 -1.36 9.74 -30.25
C LYS A 215 0.15 9.68 -30.25
N ILE A 216 0.65 8.55 -29.88
CA ILE A 216 2.03 8.22 -29.67
C ILE A 216 2.95 9.19 -30.39
N ASP A 217 3.48 10.19 -29.71
CA ASP A 217 4.52 11.11 -30.19
C ASP A 217 5.85 10.36 -30.36
N ASN A 218 5.81 9.23 -31.02
CA ASN A 218 7.02 8.49 -31.31
C ASN A 218 7.71 9.15 -32.51
N LEU A 219 8.80 9.84 -32.24
CA LEU A 219 9.70 10.37 -33.27
C LEU A 219 10.35 9.24 -34.09
N PHE A 220 10.35 8.03 -33.58
CA PHE A 220 10.98 6.85 -34.15
C PHE A 220 9.96 5.73 -34.40
N PRO A 221 10.25 4.81 -35.35
CA PRO A 221 9.45 3.61 -35.52
C PRO A 221 9.34 2.83 -34.21
N LEU A 222 8.16 2.28 -33.95
CA LEU A 222 7.93 1.46 -32.77
C LEU A 222 8.75 0.16 -32.84
N ILE A 223 9.81 0.05 -32.05
CA ILE A 223 10.57 -1.17 -31.87
C ILE A 223 10.07 -1.78 -30.55
N LYS A 224 9.54 -2.99 -30.61
CA LYS A 224 9.05 -3.71 -29.44
C LYS A 224 10.21 -4.17 -28.56
N ASP A 225 9.95 -4.28 -27.27
CA ASP A 225 10.94 -4.81 -26.33
C ASP A 225 11.21 -6.30 -26.61
N PRO A 226 12.47 -6.69 -26.87
CA PRO A 226 12.78 -8.02 -27.42
C PRO A 226 12.51 -9.16 -26.44
N ASN A 227 12.53 -8.91 -25.12
CA ASN A 227 12.20 -9.92 -24.11
C ASN A 227 10.70 -10.16 -23.93
N GLY A 228 9.86 -9.45 -24.64
CA GLY A 228 8.45 -9.76 -24.73
C GLY A 228 7.59 -9.35 -23.55
N HIS A 229 8.14 -8.82 -22.47
CA HIS A 229 7.35 -8.49 -21.28
C HIS A 229 6.26 -7.45 -21.59
N ASP A 230 6.63 -6.34 -22.23
CA ASP A 230 5.72 -5.26 -22.62
C ASP A 230 5.40 -5.24 -24.14
N ASN A 231 5.81 -6.25 -24.92
CA ASN A 231 5.79 -6.17 -26.37
C ASN A 231 4.39 -6.22 -27.00
N THR A 232 3.39 -6.69 -26.27
CA THR A 232 1.98 -6.76 -26.71
C THR A 232 1.15 -5.59 -26.19
N VAL A 233 1.69 -4.79 -25.28
CA VAL A 233 0.96 -3.70 -24.61
C VAL A 233 0.97 -2.46 -25.49
N GLN A 234 -0.22 -1.91 -25.74
CA GLN A 234 -0.44 -0.75 -26.61
C GLN A 234 -1.18 0.36 -25.83
N THR A 235 -0.88 0.52 -24.53
CA THR A 235 -1.46 1.57 -23.69
C THR A 235 -0.53 2.78 -23.61
N LEU A 236 -1.05 3.91 -23.09
CA LEU A 236 -0.27 5.12 -22.83
C LEU A 236 0.47 5.08 -21.48
N GLY A 237 0.65 3.89 -20.92
CA GLY A 237 1.24 3.68 -19.60
C GLY A 237 0.23 3.44 -18.51
N GLY A 238 0.75 3.18 -17.31
CA GLY A 238 -0.04 3.15 -16.09
C GLY A 238 -0.63 4.53 -15.78
N TRP A 239 -1.63 4.56 -14.93
CA TRP A 239 -2.41 5.77 -14.68
C TRP A 239 -2.94 5.83 -13.25
N VAL A 240 -3.27 7.05 -12.83
CA VAL A 240 -3.97 7.35 -11.58
C VAL A 240 -5.28 8.04 -11.90
N ALA A 241 -6.37 7.58 -11.32
CA ALA A 241 -7.67 8.22 -11.43
C ALA A 241 -8.26 8.51 -10.04
N HIS A 242 -9.11 9.54 -10.01
CA HIS A 242 -9.89 9.96 -8.86
C HIS A 242 -11.36 9.67 -9.12
N LEU A 243 -12.10 9.29 -8.08
CA LEU A 243 -13.54 9.08 -8.15
C LEU A 243 -14.23 9.59 -6.88
N ASP A 244 -15.43 10.09 -7.03
CA ASP A 244 -16.26 10.51 -5.89
C ASP A 244 -16.71 9.31 -5.03
N SER A 245 -17.27 9.57 -3.86
CA SER A 245 -17.75 8.53 -2.93
C SER A 245 -18.88 7.68 -3.50
N SER A 246 -19.61 8.18 -4.52
CA SER A 246 -20.62 7.40 -5.22
C SER A 246 -20.03 6.40 -6.22
N GLY A 247 -18.79 6.64 -6.67
CA GLY A 247 -18.12 5.88 -7.71
C GLY A 247 -18.59 6.21 -9.14
N ALA A 248 -19.46 7.21 -9.31
CA ALA A 248 -20.05 7.54 -10.60
C ALA A 248 -19.16 8.47 -11.44
N ASN A 249 -18.44 9.39 -10.82
CA ASN A 249 -17.65 10.40 -11.49
C ASN A 249 -16.16 10.02 -11.41
N TRP A 250 -15.59 9.65 -12.54
CA TRP A 250 -14.19 9.29 -12.68
C TRP A 250 -13.42 10.41 -13.39
N GLU A 251 -12.28 10.74 -12.86
CA GLU A 251 -11.37 11.74 -13.40
C GLU A 251 -9.96 11.18 -13.51
N LEU A 252 -9.35 11.28 -14.71
CA LEU A 252 -7.96 10.90 -14.90
C LEU A 252 -7.06 12.01 -14.35
N ILE A 253 -6.20 11.66 -13.38
CA ILE A 253 -5.30 12.60 -12.71
C ILE A 253 -3.93 12.63 -13.37
N ALA A 254 -3.34 11.46 -13.65
CA ALA A 254 -1.98 11.33 -14.17
C ALA A 254 -1.83 10.07 -15.00
N SER A 255 -0.85 10.06 -15.90
CA SER A 255 -0.54 8.93 -16.77
C SER A 255 0.96 8.81 -17.07
N GLY A 256 1.33 7.85 -17.94
CA GLY A 256 2.72 7.66 -18.35
C GLY A 256 3.60 6.93 -17.34
N PHE A 257 3.03 6.26 -16.38
CA PHE A 257 3.76 5.33 -15.51
C PHE A 257 4.05 4.00 -16.22
N ARG A 258 5.00 3.24 -15.72
CA ARG A 258 5.12 1.84 -16.13
C ARG A 258 4.20 0.95 -15.31
N ASN A 259 4.52 0.76 -14.04
CA ASN A 259 3.74 -0.04 -13.11
C ASN A 259 3.74 0.59 -11.72
N PRO A 260 2.98 1.67 -11.51
CA PRO A 260 2.79 2.24 -10.20
C PRO A 260 1.91 1.29 -9.40
N PHE A 261 2.52 0.53 -8.48
CA PHE A 261 1.80 -0.50 -7.75
C PHE A 261 0.94 0.11 -6.65
N ASP A 262 1.47 1.11 -5.96
CA ASP A 262 0.73 1.82 -4.92
C ASP A 262 1.01 3.32 -4.90
N ILE A 263 0.10 4.05 -4.27
CA ILE A 263 0.11 5.50 -4.13
C ILE A 263 -0.20 5.90 -2.68
N SER A 264 0.33 7.03 -2.25
CA SER A 264 0.09 7.55 -0.89
C SER A 264 0.13 9.06 -0.83
N PHE A 265 -0.63 9.64 0.09
CA PHE A 265 -0.53 11.06 0.39
C PHE A 265 0.48 11.30 1.51
N ASN A 266 1.27 12.37 1.39
CA ASN A 266 2.08 12.86 2.50
C ASN A 266 1.24 13.67 3.50
N ASP A 267 1.88 14.17 4.54
CA ASP A 267 1.26 15.00 5.59
C ASP A 267 0.67 16.33 5.07
N GLN A 268 1.20 16.86 3.95
CA GLN A 268 0.68 18.05 3.28
C GLN A 268 -0.49 17.76 2.31
N GLY A 269 -0.85 16.50 2.11
CA GLY A 269 -1.90 16.08 1.18
C GLY A 269 -1.47 16.05 -0.29
N ASP A 270 -0.18 16.06 -0.58
CA ASP A 270 0.34 15.82 -1.93
C ASP A 270 0.49 14.32 -2.20
N LEU A 271 0.14 13.88 -3.41
CA LEU A 271 0.09 12.48 -3.81
C LEU A 271 1.45 12.02 -4.35
N PHE A 272 1.86 10.84 -3.95
CA PHE A 272 3.06 10.16 -4.44
C PHE A 272 2.74 8.78 -4.98
N ALA A 273 3.54 8.31 -5.94
CA ALA A 273 3.49 6.95 -6.47
C ALA A 273 4.87 6.30 -6.43
N TYR A 274 4.92 5.00 -6.13
CA TYR A 274 6.12 4.20 -6.31
C TYR A 274 5.99 3.40 -7.60
N ASP A 275 6.72 3.85 -8.64
CA ASP A 275 6.67 3.30 -9.99
C ASP A 275 7.84 2.35 -10.24
N SER A 276 7.61 1.32 -11.02
CA SER A 276 8.61 0.32 -11.35
C SER A 276 9.69 0.86 -12.29
N ASP A 277 10.79 0.13 -12.38
CA ASP A 277 11.88 0.39 -13.31
C ASP A 277 11.44 0.24 -14.79
N MET A 278 12.28 0.75 -15.69
CA MET A 278 12.15 0.54 -17.15
C MET A 278 13.44 -0.14 -17.61
N GLU A 279 13.32 -1.35 -18.14
CA GLU A 279 14.49 -2.19 -18.41
C GLU A 279 14.97 -2.07 -19.85
N TRP A 280 14.09 -1.63 -20.77
CA TRP A 280 14.32 -1.61 -22.20
C TRP A 280 13.88 -0.30 -22.84
N ASP A 281 14.66 0.16 -23.83
CA ASP A 281 14.29 1.20 -24.77
C ASP A 281 15.06 1.00 -26.07
N PHE A 282 14.53 1.44 -27.20
CA PHE A 282 15.14 1.28 -28.54
C PHE A 282 15.54 -0.18 -28.88
N GLY A 283 14.82 -1.16 -28.35
CA GLY A 283 15.12 -2.58 -28.55
C GLY A 283 16.40 -3.07 -27.86
N THR A 284 16.93 -2.32 -26.92
CA THR A 284 18.14 -2.63 -26.17
C THR A 284 17.92 -2.58 -24.66
N PRO A 285 18.76 -3.25 -23.83
CA PRO A 285 18.75 -3.06 -22.40
C PRO A 285 19.15 -1.61 -22.06
N TRP A 286 18.16 -0.81 -21.70
CA TRP A 286 18.35 0.58 -21.30
C TRP A 286 17.64 0.81 -19.97
N TYR A 287 18.36 0.56 -18.89
CA TYR A 287 17.81 0.55 -17.56
C TYR A 287 17.52 1.96 -17.01
N ARG A 288 16.32 2.15 -16.50
CA ARG A 288 15.92 3.29 -15.66
C ARG A 288 15.41 2.76 -14.32
N PRO A 289 15.84 3.32 -13.17
CA PRO A 289 15.51 2.79 -11.86
C PRO A 289 14.04 2.90 -11.49
N THR A 290 13.62 2.12 -10.49
CA THR A 290 12.39 2.37 -9.74
C THR A 290 12.44 3.76 -9.12
N ARG A 291 11.29 4.41 -8.98
CA ARG A 291 11.25 5.83 -8.68
C ARG A 291 10.04 6.23 -7.83
N ILE A 292 10.23 7.19 -6.93
CA ILE A 292 9.12 7.86 -6.27
C ILE A 292 8.79 9.12 -7.08
N LEU A 293 7.51 9.27 -7.39
CA LEU A 293 6.98 10.34 -8.23
C LEU A 293 6.03 11.22 -7.41
N HIS A 294 6.17 12.53 -7.50
CA HIS A 294 5.18 13.47 -7.00
C HIS A 294 4.08 13.60 -8.07
N VAL A 295 2.92 13.04 -7.77
CA VAL A 295 1.80 12.97 -8.69
C VAL A 295 0.96 14.24 -8.58
N THR A 296 1.30 15.23 -9.40
CA THR A 296 0.53 16.47 -9.50
C THR A 296 -0.62 16.31 -10.50
N SER A 297 -1.59 17.20 -10.42
CA SER A 297 -2.74 17.18 -11.32
C SER A 297 -2.31 17.36 -12.77
N GLY A 298 -2.63 16.40 -13.63
CA GLY A 298 -2.29 16.40 -15.05
C GLY A 298 -0.90 15.84 -15.38
N SER A 299 -0.15 15.33 -14.40
CA SER A 299 1.22 14.87 -14.61
C SER A 299 1.35 13.67 -15.56
N GLU A 300 2.45 13.69 -16.32
CA GLU A 300 2.87 12.65 -17.26
C GLU A 300 4.29 12.21 -16.90
N PHE A 301 4.56 10.90 -16.89
CA PHE A 301 5.83 10.33 -16.41
C PHE A 301 6.61 9.56 -17.46
N GLY A 302 6.20 9.64 -18.73
CA GLY A 302 7.01 9.34 -19.89
C GLY A 302 7.12 7.89 -20.30
N TRP A 303 6.40 6.95 -19.68
CA TRP A 303 6.38 5.58 -20.20
C TRP A 303 5.65 5.55 -21.56
N ARG A 304 6.23 4.82 -22.50
CA ARG A 304 5.64 4.56 -23.82
C ARG A 304 5.91 3.11 -24.24
N PRO A 305 5.00 2.46 -25.00
CA PRO A 305 5.25 1.12 -25.50
C PRO A 305 6.40 1.11 -26.49
N GLY A 306 7.34 0.19 -26.33
CA GLY A 306 8.49 0.02 -27.22
C GLY A 306 9.50 1.17 -27.14
N THR A 307 9.79 1.79 -28.29
CA THR A 307 10.81 2.85 -28.39
C THR A 307 10.36 4.20 -27.86
N ASP A 308 11.34 4.98 -27.44
CA ASP A 308 11.24 6.40 -27.11
C ASP A 308 10.41 6.69 -25.86
N LYS A 309 10.73 6.01 -24.77
CA LYS A 309 10.27 6.40 -23.44
C LYS A 309 10.82 7.78 -23.11
N TRP A 310 9.96 8.70 -22.75
CA TRP A 310 10.31 10.11 -22.63
C TRP A 310 11.38 10.36 -21.58
N SER A 311 12.34 11.18 -21.94
CA SER A 311 13.36 11.65 -21.02
C SER A 311 12.73 12.53 -19.92
N PRO A 312 13.17 12.42 -18.65
CA PRO A 312 12.72 13.33 -17.59
C PRO A 312 13.15 14.80 -17.85
N LYS A 313 13.92 15.06 -18.91
CA LYS A 313 14.29 16.42 -19.34
C LYS A 313 13.28 17.05 -20.31
N TYR A 314 12.36 16.26 -20.86
CA TYR A 314 11.33 16.80 -21.75
C TYR A 314 10.37 17.72 -20.97
N PRO A 315 9.91 18.82 -21.58
CA PRO A 315 8.97 19.76 -20.93
C PRO A 315 7.68 19.07 -20.49
N ASP A 316 7.21 18.11 -21.28
CA ASP A 316 5.93 17.42 -21.07
C ASP A 316 6.05 16.15 -20.22
N ASN A 317 7.14 15.97 -19.49
CA ASN A 317 7.38 14.85 -18.60
C ASN A 317 7.93 15.33 -17.27
N LEU A 318 7.30 14.99 -16.14
CA LEU A 318 7.80 15.37 -14.83
C LEU A 318 8.88 14.37 -14.35
N PRO A 319 9.93 14.86 -13.66
CA PRO A 319 10.97 14.02 -13.09
C PRO A 319 10.48 13.30 -11.85
N ALA A 320 11.18 12.20 -11.50
CA ALA A 320 11.08 11.62 -10.18
C ALA A 320 11.62 12.59 -9.11
N VAL A 321 11.03 12.51 -7.90
CA VAL A 321 11.60 13.22 -6.73
C VAL A 321 12.79 12.44 -6.16
N ILE A 322 12.81 11.11 -6.32
CA ILE A 322 13.96 10.26 -6.03
C ILE A 322 13.93 8.98 -6.88
N ASN A 323 15.09 8.57 -7.37
CA ASN A 323 15.31 7.24 -7.94
C ASN A 323 15.78 6.31 -6.82
N VAL A 324 15.11 5.18 -6.65
CA VAL A 324 15.40 4.22 -5.57
C VAL A 324 16.48 3.22 -6.01
N GLY A 325 16.35 2.66 -7.21
CA GLY A 325 17.30 1.66 -7.72
C GLY A 325 16.60 0.52 -8.45
N GLN A 326 17.25 -0.63 -8.50
CA GLN A 326 16.58 -1.87 -8.92
C GLN A 326 15.58 -2.28 -7.84
N GLY A 327 14.46 -2.87 -8.26
CA GLY A 327 13.48 -3.36 -7.31
C GLY A 327 12.13 -3.70 -7.94
N SER A 328 11.23 -4.16 -7.09
CA SER A 328 9.83 -4.41 -7.44
C SER A 328 8.93 -3.69 -6.45
N PRO A 329 8.46 -2.49 -6.78
CA PRO A 329 7.52 -1.74 -5.96
C PRO A 329 6.25 -2.52 -5.65
N THR A 330 5.81 -2.54 -4.39
CA THR A 330 4.58 -3.23 -3.99
C THR A 330 3.68 -2.42 -3.07
N ASN A 331 4.23 -1.44 -2.34
CA ASN A 331 3.41 -0.60 -1.47
C ASN A 331 4.06 0.77 -1.24
N LEU A 332 3.23 1.74 -0.92
CA LEU A 332 3.64 3.06 -0.46
C LEU A 332 2.67 3.54 0.61
N VAL A 333 3.12 3.70 1.84
CA VAL A 333 2.26 4.09 2.96
C VAL A 333 2.82 5.24 3.77
N SER A 334 1.97 6.20 4.14
CA SER A 334 2.37 7.34 4.99
C SER A 334 2.54 6.93 6.45
N GLY A 335 3.63 7.40 7.06
CA GLY A 335 3.87 7.27 8.49
C GLY A 335 3.07 8.21 9.40
N THR A 336 2.25 9.10 8.83
CA THR A 336 1.59 10.21 9.54
C THR A 336 0.80 9.75 10.78
N ASN A 337 0.13 8.61 10.68
CA ASN A 337 -0.70 8.06 11.78
C ASN A 337 0.06 7.08 12.69
N ALA A 338 1.35 6.82 12.43
CA ALA A 338 2.11 5.87 13.22
C ALA A 338 2.47 6.45 14.59
N ARG A 339 2.54 5.60 15.61
CA ARG A 339 3.09 5.91 16.94
C ARG A 339 4.61 5.73 16.93
N PHE A 340 5.26 6.39 15.97
CA PHE A 340 6.69 6.34 15.76
C PHE A 340 7.35 7.66 16.15
N PRO A 341 8.68 7.69 16.31
CA PRO A 341 9.42 8.94 16.42
C PRO A 341 9.10 9.90 15.25
N LYS A 342 9.10 11.20 15.51
CA LYS A 342 8.71 12.26 14.54
C LYS A 342 9.35 12.08 13.16
N LYS A 343 10.63 11.67 13.10
CA LYS A 343 11.35 11.39 11.85
C LYS A 343 10.55 10.46 10.93
N TYR A 344 10.05 9.35 11.45
CA TYR A 344 9.35 8.32 10.68
C TYR A 344 7.88 8.67 10.41
N ARG A 345 7.29 9.53 11.24
CA ARG A 345 5.92 10.00 11.01
C ARG A 345 5.82 10.94 9.80
N ASN A 346 6.89 11.63 9.43
CA ASN A 346 6.96 12.45 8.22
C ASN A 346 7.45 11.67 6.99
N ALA A 347 7.68 10.36 7.12
CA ALA A 347 8.14 9.52 6.03
C ALA A 347 6.97 8.91 5.24
N LEU A 348 7.25 8.59 3.97
CA LEU A 348 6.53 7.57 3.21
C LEU A 348 7.35 6.28 3.27
N PHE A 349 6.73 5.17 3.63
CA PHE A 349 7.35 3.86 3.62
C PHE A 349 7.11 3.21 2.26
N ALA A 350 8.19 2.99 1.50
CA ALA A 350 8.16 2.39 0.16
C ALA A 350 8.69 0.94 0.24
N PHE A 351 7.87 0.00 -0.21
CA PHE A 351 8.13 -1.44 -0.07
C PHE A 351 8.70 -2.01 -1.36
N ASP A 352 9.79 -2.77 -1.22
CA ASP A 352 10.43 -3.49 -2.32
C ASP A 352 10.34 -5.00 -2.09
N TRP A 353 9.64 -5.67 -3.00
CA TRP A 353 9.43 -7.13 -2.95
C TRP A 353 10.69 -7.92 -3.26
N SER A 354 11.51 -7.44 -4.23
CA SER A 354 12.66 -8.20 -4.73
C SER A 354 13.81 -8.24 -3.75
N PHE A 355 14.07 -7.13 -3.06
CA PHE A 355 15.19 -7.02 -2.14
C PHE A 355 14.78 -7.13 -0.67
N GLY A 356 13.48 -7.18 -0.38
CA GLY A 356 12.97 -7.30 0.99
C GLY A 356 13.32 -6.09 1.85
N ILE A 357 13.09 -4.90 1.31
CA ILE A 357 13.42 -3.63 1.97
C ILE A 357 12.19 -2.74 2.03
N ILE A 358 11.92 -2.20 3.21
CA ILE A 358 11.05 -1.04 3.39
C ILE A 358 11.94 0.18 3.52
N TYR A 359 11.85 1.10 2.58
CA TYR A 359 12.54 2.38 2.64
C TYR A 359 11.71 3.41 3.38
N ALA A 360 12.34 4.26 4.21
CA ALA A 360 11.74 5.48 4.72
C ALA A 360 12.16 6.64 3.80
N ILE A 361 11.18 7.25 3.16
CA ILE A 361 11.34 8.32 2.16
C ILE A 361 10.91 9.64 2.79
N TYR A 362 11.81 10.62 2.84
CA TYR A 362 11.62 11.92 3.46
C TYR A 362 11.48 12.99 2.41
N ASN A 363 10.38 13.72 2.45
CA ASN A 363 10.05 14.78 1.50
C ASN A 363 10.16 16.15 2.19
N GLU A 364 11.18 16.93 1.84
CA GLU A 364 11.33 18.32 2.28
C GLU A 364 10.82 19.25 1.18
N PRO A 365 9.94 20.22 1.47
CA PRO A 365 9.46 21.18 0.48
C PRO A 365 10.61 21.88 -0.25
N ASP A 366 10.59 21.84 -1.58
CA ASP A 366 11.57 22.51 -2.45
C ASP A 366 10.86 23.05 -3.69
N GLY A 367 10.75 24.39 -3.77
CA GLY A 367 9.94 25.03 -4.78
C GLY A 367 8.47 24.58 -4.70
N ALA A 368 7.91 24.18 -5.82
CA ALA A 368 6.54 23.66 -5.92
C ALA A 368 6.45 22.14 -5.70
N SER A 369 7.58 21.47 -5.49
CA SER A 369 7.67 20.03 -5.24
C SER A 369 8.53 19.75 -4.00
N TYR A 370 9.38 18.73 -4.05
CA TYR A 370 10.13 18.26 -2.89
C TYR A 370 11.56 17.87 -3.26
N LYS A 371 12.49 18.17 -2.35
CA LYS A 371 13.78 17.52 -2.27
C LYS A 371 13.63 16.28 -1.41
N THR A 372 13.92 15.12 -1.99
CA THR A 372 13.63 13.84 -1.36
C THR A 372 14.91 13.07 -1.06
N THR A 373 14.95 12.47 0.13
CA THR A 373 16.00 11.54 0.57
C THR A 373 15.35 10.25 1.05
N GLY A 374 16.14 9.17 1.14
CA GLY A 374 15.65 7.87 1.61
C GLY A 374 16.71 7.10 2.36
N GLU A 375 16.27 6.20 3.25
CA GLU A 375 17.12 5.24 3.96
C GLU A 375 16.39 3.90 4.07
N GLU A 376 17.14 2.80 4.30
CA GLU A 376 16.54 1.53 4.68
C GLU A 376 15.92 1.68 6.08
N PHE A 377 14.65 1.34 6.22
CA PHE A 377 13.93 1.34 7.48
C PHE A 377 13.83 -0.09 8.05
N ILE A 378 13.35 -1.03 7.27
CA ILE A 378 13.30 -2.44 7.63
C ILE A 378 13.86 -3.24 6.47
N SER A 379 14.68 -4.26 6.75
CA SER A 379 15.12 -5.19 5.73
C SER A 379 15.23 -6.61 6.25
N GLY A 380 15.16 -7.58 5.35
CA GLY A 380 15.31 -9.01 5.63
C GLY A 380 15.52 -9.81 4.36
N ALA A 381 16.06 -11.02 4.51
CA ALA A 381 16.28 -11.92 3.37
C ALA A 381 16.05 -13.39 3.78
N PRO A 382 15.03 -14.07 3.21
CA PRO A 382 14.01 -13.53 2.30
C PRO A 382 12.96 -12.69 3.03
N LEU A 383 12.46 -11.64 2.38
CA LEU A 383 11.35 -10.82 2.87
C LEU A 383 10.54 -10.30 1.66
N PRO A 384 9.76 -11.13 0.98
CA PRO A 384 8.98 -10.74 -0.20
C PRO A 384 7.78 -9.87 0.20
N LEU A 385 8.01 -8.58 0.41
CA LEU A 385 7.05 -7.60 0.88
C LEU A 385 5.93 -7.38 -0.14
N THR A 386 4.67 -7.46 0.27
CA THR A 386 3.52 -7.29 -0.63
C THR A 386 2.70 -6.05 -0.35
N ASP A 387 2.29 -5.84 0.90
CA ASP A 387 1.46 -4.70 1.29
C ASP A 387 1.72 -4.29 2.73
N GLY A 388 1.32 -3.07 3.10
CA GLY A 388 1.43 -2.58 4.45
C GLY A 388 0.51 -1.39 4.74
N VAL A 389 0.12 -1.26 6.00
CA VAL A 389 -0.77 -0.21 6.46
C VAL A 389 -0.46 0.17 7.91
N VAL A 390 -0.62 1.44 8.25
CA VAL A 390 -0.58 1.87 9.65
C VAL A 390 -1.94 1.59 10.29
N GLY A 391 -1.94 0.76 11.33
CA GLY A 391 -3.14 0.35 12.03
C GLY A 391 -3.72 1.45 12.95
N PRO A 392 -4.95 1.26 13.45
CA PRO A 392 -5.58 2.19 14.40
C PRO A 392 -4.80 2.36 15.71
N ASP A 393 -3.99 1.37 16.07
CA ASP A 393 -3.09 1.39 17.24
C ASP A 393 -1.78 2.14 16.96
N GLY A 394 -1.57 2.64 15.73
CA GLY A 394 -0.38 3.35 15.31
C GLY A 394 0.84 2.47 15.02
N ALA A 395 0.71 1.16 15.02
CA ALA A 395 1.74 0.25 14.55
C ALA A 395 1.72 0.11 13.02
N LEU A 396 2.84 -0.20 12.42
CA LEU A 396 2.92 -0.58 11.01
C LEU A 396 2.68 -2.08 10.89
N TYR A 397 1.69 -2.44 10.09
CA TYR A 397 1.43 -3.83 9.71
C TYR A 397 1.90 -4.05 8.30
N PHE A 398 2.51 -5.20 8.03
CA PHE A 398 2.91 -5.55 6.67
C PHE A 398 2.76 -7.04 6.38
N LEU A 399 2.59 -7.35 5.12
CA LEU A 399 2.49 -8.68 4.57
C LEU A 399 3.74 -9.05 3.78
N THR A 400 4.06 -10.34 3.81
CA THR A 400 4.97 -10.97 2.85
C THR A 400 4.24 -12.01 2.03
N GLY A 401 4.72 -12.30 0.83
CA GLY A 401 4.09 -13.29 -0.06
C GLY A 401 4.16 -12.90 -1.53
N GLY A 402 3.04 -13.08 -2.22
CA GLY A 402 2.93 -12.88 -3.66
C GLY A 402 3.50 -14.05 -4.46
N ARG A 403 3.01 -14.24 -5.69
CA ARG A 403 3.46 -15.30 -6.62
C ARG A 403 3.49 -16.70 -5.99
N ARG A 404 2.55 -16.99 -5.04
CA ARG A 404 2.44 -18.23 -4.27
C ARG A 404 3.61 -18.51 -3.32
N LEU A 405 4.42 -17.51 -3.01
CA LEU A 405 5.43 -17.63 -1.96
C LEU A 405 4.76 -17.75 -0.59
N GLU A 406 5.53 -18.24 0.37
CA GLU A 406 5.11 -18.28 1.77
C GLU A 406 4.77 -16.87 2.26
N SER A 407 3.66 -16.76 2.96
CA SER A 407 3.09 -15.49 3.40
C SER A 407 3.01 -15.41 4.91
N ASP A 408 3.34 -14.25 5.43
CA ASP A 408 3.26 -13.92 6.84
C ASP A 408 2.70 -12.51 7.04
N LEU A 409 2.02 -12.30 8.16
CA LEU A 409 1.56 -11.01 8.65
C LEU A 409 2.45 -10.57 9.82
N TYR A 410 3.02 -9.39 9.71
CA TYR A 410 3.86 -8.77 10.73
C TYR A 410 3.23 -7.50 11.29
N ARG A 411 3.59 -7.17 12.54
CA ARG A 411 3.35 -5.89 13.17
C ARG A 411 4.67 -5.31 13.65
N VAL A 412 4.90 -4.01 13.39
CA VAL A 412 6.08 -3.27 13.85
C VAL A 412 5.63 -2.08 14.67
N TYR A 413 6.23 -1.89 15.85
CA TYR A 413 5.93 -0.81 16.78
C TYR A 413 7.22 -0.27 17.41
N TYR A 414 7.13 0.91 18.02
CA TYR A 414 8.27 1.57 18.66
C TYR A 414 8.13 1.54 20.19
N GLY A 415 9.21 1.17 20.90
CA GLY A 415 9.23 1.03 22.36
C GLY A 415 8.16 0.07 22.83
N ASP A 416 7.31 0.52 23.74
CA ASP A 416 6.11 -0.17 24.24
C ASP A 416 4.81 0.25 23.51
N ASN A 417 4.94 0.93 22.37
CA ASN A 417 3.84 1.56 21.63
C ASN A 417 3.06 2.63 22.42
N SER A 418 3.69 3.24 23.41
CA SER A 418 3.06 4.30 24.25
C SER A 418 3.17 5.70 23.64
N LEU A 419 3.95 5.90 22.56
CA LEU A 419 4.00 7.17 21.87
C LEU A 419 2.61 7.55 21.35
N THR A 420 2.29 8.85 21.47
CA THR A 420 1.07 9.37 20.91
C THR A 420 1.19 9.54 19.40
N ASN A 421 0.07 9.42 18.71
CA ASN A 421 -0.06 9.76 17.30
C ASN A 421 -0.77 11.12 17.12
N ASP A 422 -0.61 12.01 18.09
CA ASP A 422 -1.14 13.37 17.99
C ASP A 422 -0.71 14.02 16.68
N PRO A 423 -1.56 14.80 16.04
CA PRO A 423 -1.23 15.44 14.77
C PRO A 423 0.09 16.19 14.88
N LEU A 424 0.99 15.94 13.94
CA LEU A 424 2.20 16.77 13.82
C LEU A 424 1.79 18.17 13.36
N PRO A 425 2.57 19.22 13.74
CA PRO A 425 2.39 20.53 13.14
C PRO A 425 2.44 20.41 11.62
N VAL A 426 1.39 20.90 10.96
CA VAL A 426 1.34 20.91 9.49
C VAL A 426 2.48 21.77 8.98
N THR A 427 3.33 21.21 8.13
CA THR A 427 4.38 21.96 7.46
C THR A 427 3.73 23.00 6.55
N GLU A 428 4.05 24.28 6.74
CA GLU A 428 3.49 25.34 5.90
C GLU A 428 3.90 25.15 4.44
N LEU A 429 2.93 25.37 3.55
CA LEU A 429 3.20 25.34 2.11
C LEU A 429 4.11 26.50 1.71
N THR A 430 5.09 26.22 0.87
CA THR A 430 5.88 27.27 0.20
C THR A 430 4.98 28.12 -0.70
N ASN A 431 5.42 29.29 -1.08
CA ASN A 431 4.68 30.11 -2.06
C ASN A 431 4.55 29.39 -3.40
N ALA A 432 5.58 28.68 -3.82
CA ALA A 432 5.57 27.88 -5.06
C ALA A 432 4.52 26.74 -4.99
N GLN A 433 4.41 26.03 -3.88
CA GLN A 433 3.37 25.02 -3.68
C GLN A 433 1.96 25.63 -3.70
N LYS A 434 1.78 26.81 -3.10
CA LYS A 434 0.49 27.53 -3.16
C LYS A 434 0.11 27.90 -4.59
N ILE A 435 1.07 28.42 -5.38
CA ILE A 435 0.87 28.71 -6.82
C ILE A 435 0.50 27.44 -7.58
N ARG A 436 1.27 26.36 -7.44
CA ARG A 436 0.98 25.08 -8.09
C ARG A 436 -0.44 24.61 -7.76
N ARG A 437 -0.82 24.56 -6.49
CA ARG A 437 -2.16 24.11 -6.08
C ARG A 437 -3.26 25.01 -6.62
N GLN A 438 -3.02 26.30 -6.77
CA GLN A 438 -3.97 27.19 -7.41
C GLN A 438 -4.08 26.92 -8.91
N LEU A 439 -2.98 26.66 -9.62
CA LEU A 439 -2.99 26.21 -11.03
C LEU A 439 -3.80 24.91 -11.19
N GLU A 440 -3.51 23.94 -10.34
CA GLU A 440 -4.22 22.65 -10.33
C GLU A 440 -5.72 22.79 -10.08
N SER A 441 -6.15 23.79 -9.31
CA SER A 441 -7.58 24.05 -9.05
C SER A 441 -8.35 24.48 -10.28
N PHE A 442 -7.70 24.89 -11.35
CA PHE A 442 -8.32 25.24 -12.63
C PHE A 442 -8.48 24.03 -13.56
N HIS A 443 -7.82 22.92 -13.27
CA HIS A 443 -7.91 21.71 -14.10
C HIS A 443 -9.33 21.13 -14.05
N GLY A 444 -9.85 20.75 -15.21
CA GLY A 444 -11.19 20.17 -15.32
C GLY A 444 -12.34 21.16 -15.11
N VAL A 445 -12.05 22.45 -14.88
CA VAL A 445 -13.04 23.49 -14.60
C VAL A 445 -12.96 24.61 -15.65
N LYS A 446 -14.11 24.99 -16.21
CA LYS A 446 -14.19 26.19 -17.06
C LYS A 446 -14.16 27.43 -16.19
N ASN A 447 -13.00 28.07 -16.07
CA ASN A 447 -12.84 29.30 -15.28
C ASN A 447 -12.15 30.38 -16.13
N PRO A 448 -12.81 31.51 -16.45
CA PRO A 448 -12.21 32.59 -17.25
C PRO A 448 -10.96 33.21 -16.59
N ALA A 449 -10.86 33.17 -15.26
CA ALA A 449 -9.70 33.70 -14.55
C ALA A 449 -8.44 32.83 -14.71
N ALA A 450 -8.60 31.55 -15.11
CA ALA A 450 -7.49 30.60 -15.24
C ALA A 450 -6.39 31.11 -16.16
N VAL A 451 -6.76 31.67 -17.31
CA VAL A 451 -5.79 32.16 -18.32
C VAL A 451 -4.95 33.29 -17.75
N ASN A 452 -5.58 34.27 -17.12
CA ASN A 452 -4.89 35.44 -16.55
C ASN A 452 -3.94 35.03 -15.42
N PHE A 453 -4.32 34.00 -14.65
CA PHE A 453 -3.46 33.47 -13.58
C PHE A 453 -2.32 32.59 -14.14
N ALA A 454 -2.62 31.67 -15.06
CA ALA A 454 -1.63 30.71 -15.55
C ALA A 454 -0.60 31.33 -16.52
N TRP A 455 -1.02 32.30 -17.34
CA TRP A 455 -0.17 32.86 -18.40
C TRP A 455 1.21 33.36 -17.94
N PRO A 456 1.35 34.12 -16.81
CA PRO A 456 2.66 34.53 -16.32
C PRO A 456 3.54 33.33 -15.92
N HIS A 457 2.96 32.22 -15.48
CA HIS A 457 3.66 31.06 -14.98
C HIS A 457 4.22 30.11 -16.07
N LEU A 458 3.85 30.32 -17.34
CA LEU A 458 4.43 29.56 -18.47
C LEU A 458 5.96 29.75 -18.59
N LYS A 459 6.51 30.80 -17.99
CA LYS A 459 7.96 31.09 -17.98
C LYS A 459 8.60 30.89 -16.61
N ASP A 460 7.87 30.30 -15.66
CA ASP A 460 8.39 30.06 -14.31
C ASP A 460 9.64 29.16 -14.36
N GLY A 461 10.60 29.45 -13.51
CA GLY A 461 11.80 28.63 -13.37
C GLY A 461 11.50 27.26 -12.75
N ASP A 462 10.47 27.20 -11.90
CA ASP A 462 10.03 25.96 -11.27
C ASP A 462 9.24 25.11 -12.29
N ARG A 463 9.70 23.90 -12.49
CA ARG A 463 9.13 22.98 -13.47
C ARG A 463 7.72 22.53 -13.12
N PHE A 464 7.42 22.34 -11.84
CA PHE A 464 6.10 21.92 -11.36
C PHE A 464 5.06 23.04 -11.39
N ILE A 465 5.49 24.30 -11.53
CA ILE A 465 4.61 25.44 -11.82
C ILE A 465 4.39 25.56 -13.32
N ARG A 466 5.47 25.49 -14.12
CA ARG A 466 5.43 25.71 -15.56
C ARG A 466 4.70 24.61 -16.31
N TYR A 467 4.79 23.36 -15.84
CA TYR A 467 4.14 22.20 -16.41
C TYR A 467 2.62 22.35 -16.42
#